data_521bd3d78e7d3951e5926dd924c2ea05
#
_entry.id   521bd3d78e7d3951e5926dd924c2ea05
#
_cell.length_a   1.000
_cell.length_b   1.000
_cell.length_c   1.000
_cell.angle_alpha   90.00
_cell.angle_beta   90.00
_cell.angle_gamma   90.00
#
_symmetry.space_group_name_H-M   'P 1'
#
loop_
_entity.id
_entity.type
_entity.pdbx_description
1 polymer ?
#
loop_
_entity_poly.entity_id
_entity_poly.type
_entity_poly.pdbx_seq_one_letter_code
_entity_poly.pdbx_strand_id
1 'polypeptide(L)'
;AWIYNIAVRMVWDPGEAEDVTQEVLVKIITNIAGFSGRSSFRTWLYRIVVNHSLNMRRRRTEPETISFHAFWQCLAAIPDTDLAAEGFSPAEIPALVQEAKVSCMTAMMLCLDRRQRLVFTLGEIFGVTDRLGAELMGVTPDHSRQLLARARRDLYSFMKRKCGLLDERNPC
;
A
#
# COMPACT_ATOMS: atom_id res chain seq x y z
N ALA A 1 -6.30 -13.93 -0.18
CA ALA A 1 -5.02 -13.30 -0.57
C ALA A 1 -5.17 -11.80 -0.92
N TRP A 2 -6.00 -11.38 -1.91
CA TRP A 2 -6.03 -9.98 -2.37
C TRP A 2 -6.58 -8.97 -1.34
N ILE A 3 -7.55 -9.34 -0.49
CA ILE A 3 -8.07 -8.48 0.59
C ILE A 3 -6.95 -8.16 1.56
N TYR A 4 -6.21 -9.17 2.02
CA TYR A 4 -5.04 -8.98 2.88
C TYR A 4 -3.98 -8.09 2.21
N ASN A 5 -3.75 -8.26 0.91
CA ASN A 5 -2.81 -7.42 0.16
C ASN A 5 -3.22 -5.94 0.09
N ILE A 6 -4.52 -5.63 0.14
CA ILE A 6 -4.98 -4.25 0.32
C ILE A 6 -4.78 -3.83 1.78
N ALA A 7 -5.21 -4.66 2.73
CA ALA A 7 -5.15 -4.35 4.16
C ALA A 7 -3.73 -4.02 4.63
N VAL A 8 -2.74 -4.86 4.32
CA VAL A 8 -1.35 -4.65 4.75
C VAL A 8 -0.74 -3.35 4.21
N ARG A 9 -1.17 -2.90 3.03
CA ARG A 9 -0.75 -1.60 2.47
C ARG A 9 -1.46 -0.41 3.12
N MET A 10 -2.57 -0.67 3.78
CA MET A 10 -3.30 0.38 4.49
C MET A 10 -2.80 0.58 5.92
N VAL A 11 -2.43 -0.50 6.62
CA VAL A 11 -2.09 -0.46 8.05
C VAL A 11 -0.63 -0.77 8.37
N TRP A 12 0.15 -1.34 7.46
CA TRP A 12 1.57 -1.71 7.59
C TRP A 12 1.84 -2.89 8.52
N ASP A 13 1.11 -3.05 9.59
CA ASP A 13 1.31 -4.14 10.55
C ASP A 13 0.61 -5.43 10.06
N PRO A 14 1.31 -6.58 9.98
CA PRO A 14 0.73 -7.84 9.51
C PRO A 14 -0.45 -8.33 10.36
N GLY A 15 -0.37 -8.20 11.68
CA GLY A 15 -1.43 -8.62 12.58
C GLY A 15 -2.69 -7.76 12.41
N GLU A 16 -2.52 -6.43 12.35
CA GLU A 16 -3.61 -5.52 12.03
C GLU A 16 -4.21 -5.77 10.64
N ALA A 17 -3.39 -6.15 9.66
CA ALA A 17 -3.86 -6.49 8.31
C ALA A 17 -4.70 -7.78 8.32
N GLU A 18 -4.36 -8.75 9.16
CA GLU A 18 -5.16 -9.96 9.38
C GLU A 18 -6.52 -9.60 10.00
N ASP A 19 -6.53 -8.77 11.03
CA ASP A 19 -7.76 -8.30 11.67
C ASP A 19 -8.66 -7.56 10.69
N VAL A 20 -8.11 -6.60 9.93
CA VAL A 20 -8.83 -5.88 8.86
C VAL A 20 -9.39 -6.86 7.83
N THR A 21 -8.62 -7.87 7.46
CA THR A 21 -9.05 -8.91 6.51
C THR A 21 -10.22 -9.71 7.08
N GLN A 22 -10.16 -10.11 8.33
CA GLN A 22 -11.25 -10.84 9.00
C GLN A 22 -12.51 -9.98 9.10
N GLU A 23 -12.39 -8.71 9.52
CA GLU A 23 -13.53 -7.78 9.57
C GLU A 23 -14.20 -7.61 8.20
N VAL A 24 -13.41 -7.52 7.13
CA VAL A 24 -13.93 -7.45 5.76
C VAL A 24 -14.62 -8.75 5.35
N LEU A 25 -14.03 -9.91 5.67
CA LEU A 25 -14.64 -11.22 5.37
C LEU A 25 -15.98 -11.39 6.11
N VAL A 26 -16.06 -11.00 7.37
CA VAL A 26 -17.33 -10.99 8.14
C VAL A 26 -18.36 -10.11 7.42
N LYS A 27 -17.98 -8.89 6.99
CA LYS A 27 -18.87 -8.01 6.23
C LYS A 27 -19.33 -8.61 4.90
N ILE A 28 -18.46 -9.33 4.20
CA ILE A 28 -18.83 -10.02 2.97
C ILE A 28 -19.88 -11.09 3.26
N ILE A 29 -19.63 -11.95 4.25
CA ILE A 29 -20.53 -13.06 4.60
C ILE A 29 -21.91 -12.55 5.05
N THR A 30 -21.91 -11.53 5.93
CA THR A 30 -23.17 -10.96 6.45
C THR A 30 -23.99 -10.20 5.41
N ASN A 31 -23.36 -9.70 4.34
CA ASN A 31 -24.03 -8.92 3.30
C ASN A 31 -24.24 -9.68 1.99
N ILE A 32 -23.79 -10.95 1.89
CA ILE A 32 -23.83 -11.70 0.63
C ILE A 32 -25.27 -11.90 0.09
N ALA A 33 -26.25 -12.05 0.98
CA ALA A 33 -27.66 -12.14 0.61
C ALA A 33 -28.19 -10.86 -0.06
N GLY A 34 -27.55 -9.72 0.17
CA GLY A 34 -27.88 -8.43 -0.47
C GLY A 34 -27.23 -8.23 -1.84
N PHE A 35 -26.43 -9.18 -2.32
CA PHE A 35 -25.85 -9.09 -3.65
C PHE A 35 -26.92 -9.28 -4.73
N SER A 36 -27.32 -8.21 -5.38
CA SER A 36 -28.42 -8.16 -6.35
C SER A 36 -27.99 -8.34 -7.81
N GLY A 37 -26.72 -8.65 -8.10
CA GLY A 37 -26.23 -8.84 -9.46
C GLY A 37 -26.12 -7.56 -10.32
N ARG A 38 -26.37 -6.36 -9.76
CA ARG A 38 -26.28 -5.07 -10.48
C ARG A 38 -24.85 -4.70 -10.89
N SER A 39 -23.84 -5.38 -10.37
CA SER A 39 -22.42 -5.28 -10.76
C SER A 39 -21.81 -6.67 -10.76
N SER A 40 -20.59 -6.81 -11.28
CA SER A 40 -19.87 -8.07 -11.09
C SER A 40 -19.66 -8.33 -9.58
N PHE A 41 -19.62 -9.62 -9.21
CA PHE A 41 -19.34 -10.00 -7.81
C PHE A 41 -18.02 -9.42 -7.31
N ARG A 42 -17.00 -9.40 -8.18
CA ARG A 42 -15.69 -8.80 -7.89
C ARG A 42 -15.81 -7.30 -7.58
N THR A 43 -16.59 -6.53 -8.36
CA THR A 43 -16.83 -5.10 -8.11
C THR A 43 -17.54 -4.89 -6.78
N TRP A 44 -18.53 -5.73 -6.46
CA TRP A 44 -19.24 -5.68 -5.18
C TRP A 44 -18.30 -5.95 -4.00
N LEU A 45 -17.41 -6.94 -4.11
CA LEU A 45 -16.37 -7.17 -3.11
C LEU A 45 -15.45 -5.97 -2.95
N TYR A 46 -14.97 -5.37 -4.05
CA TYR A 46 -14.15 -4.16 -3.97
C TYR A 46 -14.84 -3.02 -3.22
N ARG A 47 -16.15 -2.81 -3.42
CA ARG A 47 -16.90 -1.79 -2.67
C ARG A 47 -16.86 -2.03 -1.16
N ILE A 48 -17.01 -3.26 -0.72
CA ILE A 48 -16.94 -3.61 0.71
C ILE A 48 -15.55 -3.29 1.26
N VAL A 49 -14.49 -3.74 0.57
CA VAL A 49 -13.10 -3.53 0.99
C VAL A 49 -12.76 -2.05 1.03
N VAL A 50 -13.07 -1.31 -0.04
CA VAL A 50 -12.78 0.13 -0.14
C VAL A 50 -13.53 0.93 0.92
N ASN A 51 -14.83 0.68 1.08
CA ASN A 51 -15.63 1.34 2.11
C ASN A 51 -15.10 1.04 3.52
N HIS A 52 -14.69 -0.20 3.77
CA HIS A 52 -14.07 -0.54 5.04
C HIS A 52 -12.75 0.21 5.23
N SER A 53 -11.86 0.18 4.25
CA SER A 53 -10.56 0.83 4.30
C SER A 53 -10.64 2.36 4.47
N LEU A 54 -11.66 3.01 3.90
CA LEU A 54 -11.87 4.45 4.05
C LEU A 54 -12.45 4.83 5.43
N ASN A 55 -13.33 3.97 5.97
CA ASN A 55 -14.11 4.27 7.17
C ASN A 55 -13.57 3.60 8.45
N MET A 56 -12.57 2.72 8.34
CA MET A 56 -11.96 2.14 9.52
C MET A 56 -11.41 3.25 10.42
N ARG A 57 -11.66 3.15 11.70
CA ARG A 57 -11.06 4.07 12.66
C ARG A 57 -9.56 3.96 12.56
N ARG A 58 -8.87 5.10 12.72
CA ARG A 58 -7.41 5.09 12.82
C ARG A 58 -7.02 4.16 13.96
N ARG A 59 -6.37 3.07 13.61
CA ARG A 59 -5.95 2.08 14.61
C ARG A 59 -4.78 2.65 15.40
N ARG A 60 -4.60 2.16 16.61
CA ARG A 60 -3.54 2.65 17.51
C ARG A 60 -2.14 2.50 16.92
N THR A 61 -1.98 1.52 16.04
CA THR A 61 -0.74 1.19 15.33
C THR A 61 -0.70 1.79 13.91
N GLU A 62 -1.80 2.41 13.42
CA GLU A 62 -1.76 3.10 12.13
C GLU A 62 -0.90 4.36 12.29
N PRO A 63 0.30 4.39 11.68
CA PRO A 63 1.20 5.53 11.83
C PRO A 63 0.52 6.78 11.27
N GLU A 64 0.79 7.92 11.89
CA GLU A 64 0.51 9.19 11.23
C GLU A 64 1.19 9.19 9.89
N THR A 65 0.55 9.83 8.88
CA THR A 65 1.18 9.97 7.56
C THR A 65 2.58 10.53 7.77
N ILE A 66 3.59 9.67 7.58
CA ILE A 66 4.98 10.04 7.75
C ILE A 66 5.37 10.87 6.54
N SER A 67 6.04 12.00 6.73
CA SER A 67 6.55 12.74 5.58
C SER A 67 7.66 11.94 4.88
N PHE A 68 7.78 12.08 3.56
CA PHE A 68 8.92 11.49 2.83
C PHE A 68 10.28 11.93 3.37
N HIS A 69 10.34 13.12 3.97
CA HIS A 69 11.56 13.60 4.64
C HIS A 69 11.86 12.79 5.91
N ALA A 70 10.88 12.61 6.79
CA ALA A 70 11.05 11.81 8.00
C ALA A 70 11.35 10.33 7.67
N PHE A 71 10.68 9.77 6.66
CA PHE A 71 10.99 8.43 6.17
C PHE A 71 12.44 8.30 5.70
N TRP A 72 12.92 9.30 4.95
CA TRP A 72 14.33 9.34 4.54
C TRP A 72 15.29 9.43 5.73
N GLN A 73 14.99 10.25 6.73
CA GLN A 73 15.81 10.34 7.93
C GLN A 73 15.94 8.99 8.64
N CYS A 74 14.84 8.24 8.74
CA CYS A 74 14.87 6.89 9.31
C CYS A 74 15.72 5.93 8.47
N LEU A 75 15.60 5.96 7.14
CA LEU A 75 16.42 5.12 6.26
C LEU A 75 17.90 5.47 6.33
N ALA A 76 18.22 6.76 6.31
CA ALA A 76 19.62 7.25 6.36
C ALA A 76 20.31 6.98 7.71
N ALA A 77 19.54 6.70 8.76
CA ALA A 77 20.07 6.33 10.07
C ALA A 77 20.37 4.82 10.19
N ILE A 78 19.91 4.00 9.24
CA ILE A 78 20.25 2.57 9.22
C ILE A 78 21.69 2.44 8.71
N PRO A 79 22.61 1.82 9.48
CA PRO A 79 23.97 1.63 9.04
C PRO A 79 24.02 0.69 7.83
N ASP A 80 24.98 0.92 6.95
CA ASP A 80 25.31 -0.04 5.90
C ASP A 80 25.78 -1.34 6.54
N THR A 81 25.17 -2.45 6.11
CA THR A 81 25.45 -3.78 6.65
C THR A 81 26.03 -4.65 5.54
N ASP A 82 27.22 -5.16 5.76
CA ASP A 82 27.78 -6.24 4.94
C ASP A 82 27.17 -7.57 5.39
N LEU A 83 26.16 -8.03 4.68
CA LEU A 83 25.44 -9.27 5.01
C LEU A 83 26.36 -10.51 5.01
N ALA A 84 27.41 -10.51 4.19
CA ALA A 84 28.40 -11.59 4.18
C ALA A 84 29.24 -11.58 5.46
N ALA A 85 29.62 -10.40 5.96
CA ALA A 85 30.34 -10.24 7.22
C ALA A 85 29.46 -10.62 8.43
N GLU A 86 28.13 -10.45 8.34
CA GLU A 86 27.17 -10.90 9.35
C GLU A 86 26.89 -12.40 9.32
N GLY A 87 27.52 -13.14 8.39
CA GLY A 87 27.44 -14.59 8.32
C GLY A 87 26.33 -15.17 7.42
N PHE A 88 25.64 -14.32 6.65
CA PHE A 88 24.67 -14.81 5.67
C PHE A 88 25.37 -15.42 4.47
N SER A 89 24.88 -16.58 4.02
CA SER A 89 25.42 -17.23 2.84
C SER A 89 25.06 -16.49 1.54
N PRO A 90 25.86 -16.64 0.46
CA PRO A 90 25.54 -16.05 -0.84
C PRO A 90 24.17 -16.47 -1.40
N ALA A 91 23.63 -17.60 -0.96
CA ALA A 91 22.33 -18.09 -1.37
C ALA A 91 21.17 -17.38 -0.64
N GLU A 92 21.39 -16.91 0.58
CA GLU A 92 20.38 -16.20 1.41
C GLU A 92 20.28 -14.72 1.08
N ILE A 93 21.40 -14.08 0.73
CA ILE A 93 21.47 -12.63 0.47
C ILE A 93 20.40 -12.15 -0.55
N PRO A 94 20.17 -12.80 -1.71
CA PRO A 94 19.17 -12.35 -2.66
C PRO A 94 17.76 -12.31 -2.09
N ALA A 95 17.39 -13.27 -1.23
CA ALA A 95 16.08 -13.32 -0.60
C ALA A 95 15.91 -12.16 0.41
N LEU A 96 16.92 -11.90 1.23
CA LEU A 96 16.94 -10.78 2.19
C LEU A 96 16.84 -9.43 1.48
N VAL A 97 17.60 -9.24 0.40
CA VAL A 97 17.53 -8.02 -0.43
C VAL A 97 16.14 -7.86 -1.03
N GLN A 98 15.53 -8.92 -1.51
CA GLN A 98 14.17 -8.86 -2.06
C GLN A 98 13.13 -8.51 -0.99
N GLU A 99 13.25 -9.07 0.20
CA GLU A 99 12.40 -8.74 1.34
C GLU A 99 12.56 -7.27 1.74
N ALA A 100 13.79 -6.77 1.84
CA ALA A 100 14.07 -5.37 2.13
C ALA A 100 13.47 -4.43 1.07
N LYS A 101 13.54 -4.79 -0.23
CA LYS A 101 12.91 -4.02 -1.32
C LYS A 101 11.39 -3.93 -1.16
N VAL A 102 10.73 -5.06 -0.89
CA VAL A 102 9.28 -5.10 -0.70
C VAL A 102 8.88 -4.28 0.53
N SER A 103 9.60 -4.42 1.64
CA SER A 103 9.38 -3.68 2.88
C SER A 103 9.55 -2.18 2.67
N CYS A 104 10.63 -1.74 2.02
CA CYS A 104 10.87 -0.34 1.71
C CYS A 104 9.75 0.25 0.82
N MET A 105 9.37 -0.45 -0.25
CA MET A 105 8.29 0.01 -1.14
C MET A 105 6.96 0.13 -0.40
N THR A 106 6.65 -0.81 0.49
CA THR A 106 5.43 -0.76 1.29
C THR A 106 5.48 0.38 2.29
N ALA A 107 6.64 0.60 2.95
CA ALA A 107 6.84 1.72 3.89
C ALA A 107 6.69 3.09 3.22
N MET A 108 7.21 3.27 2.00
CA MET A 108 7.01 4.51 1.24
C MET A 108 5.53 4.84 1.01
N MET A 109 4.65 3.84 0.92
CA MET A 109 3.21 4.07 0.76
C MET A 109 2.60 4.73 2.00
N LEU A 110 3.20 4.58 3.20
CA LEU A 110 2.75 5.27 4.42
C LEU A 110 2.99 6.78 4.36
N CYS A 111 3.86 7.24 3.46
CA CYS A 111 4.05 8.68 3.19
C CYS A 111 2.89 9.29 2.38
N LEU A 112 2.01 8.47 1.82
CA LEU A 112 0.79 8.91 1.14
C LEU A 112 -0.36 9.02 2.15
N ASP A 113 -1.26 9.98 1.94
CA ASP A 113 -2.51 9.97 2.70
C ASP A 113 -3.35 8.72 2.37
N ARG A 114 -4.32 8.40 3.23
CA ARG A 114 -5.13 7.18 3.10
C ARG A 114 -5.83 7.06 1.75
N ARG A 115 -6.34 8.17 1.19
CA ARG A 115 -7.02 8.16 -0.10
C ARG A 115 -6.05 7.98 -1.25
N GLN A 116 -4.91 8.66 -1.22
CA GLN A 116 -3.83 8.49 -2.19
C GLN A 116 -3.30 7.06 -2.17
N ARG A 117 -3.06 6.49 -0.98
CA ARG A 117 -2.59 5.11 -0.79
C ARG A 117 -3.57 4.11 -1.37
N LEU A 118 -4.86 4.28 -1.11
CA LEU A 118 -5.89 3.38 -1.60
C LEU A 118 -6.05 3.45 -3.13
N VAL A 119 -6.13 4.65 -3.70
CA VAL A 119 -6.25 4.79 -5.17
C VAL A 119 -5.01 4.28 -5.89
N PHE A 120 -3.82 4.49 -5.32
CA PHE A 120 -2.57 3.94 -5.86
C PHE A 120 -2.58 2.40 -5.81
N THR A 121 -2.95 1.83 -4.68
CA THR A 121 -3.05 0.37 -4.52
C THR A 121 -4.04 -0.23 -5.52
N LEU A 122 -5.23 0.35 -5.66
CA LEU A 122 -6.24 -0.13 -6.59
C LEU A 122 -5.79 -0.02 -8.06
N GLY A 123 -5.25 1.13 -8.44
CA GLY A 123 -4.88 1.42 -9.83
C GLY A 123 -3.59 0.70 -10.25
N GLU A 124 -2.50 0.87 -9.49
CA GLU A 124 -1.17 0.39 -9.90
C GLU A 124 -0.96 -1.10 -9.59
N ILE A 125 -1.51 -1.59 -8.49
CA ILE A 125 -1.23 -2.96 -8.05
C ILE A 125 -2.33 -3.91 -8.50
N PHE A 126 -3.60 -3.48 -8.43
CA PHE A 126 -4.74 -4.34 -8.79
C PHE A 126 -5.32 -4.07 -10.19
N GLY A 127 -4.80 -3.09 -10.92
CA GLY A 127 -5.23 -2.77 -12.27
C GLY A 127 -6.69 -2.31 -12.37
N VAL A 128 -7.21 -1.71 -11.29
CA VAL A 128 -8.56 -1.13 -11.29
C VAL A 128 -8.59 0.09 -12.18
N THR A 129 -9.50 0.14 -13.14
CA THR A 129 -9.62 1.28 -14.06
C THR A 129 -10.00 2.57 -13.33
N ASP A 130 -9.59 3.72 -13.84
CA ASP A 130 -9.90 5.05 -13.25
C ASP A 130 -11.40 5.25 -12.98
N ARG A 131 -12.26 4.80 -13.91
CA ARG A 131 -13.71 4.89 -13.77
C ARG A 131 -14.22 4.07 -12.59
N LEU A 132 -13.79 2.81 -12.49
CA LEU A 132 -14.17 1.94 -11.39
C LEU A 132 -13.56 2.42 -10.07
N GLY A 133 -12.31 2.86 -10.08
CA GLY A 133 -11.65 3.45 -8.90
C GLY A 133 -12.41 4.66 -8.36
N ALA A 134 -12.83 5.57 -9.26
CA ALA A 134 -13.64 6.74 -8.88
C ALA A 134 -14.98 6.34 -8.27
N GLU A 135 -15.68 5.38 -8.88
CA GLU A 135 -16.95 4.84 -8.36
C GLU A 135 -16.76 4.22 -6.97
N LEU A 136 -15.74 3.38 -6.80
CA LEU A 136 -15.42 2.72 -5.54
C LEU A 136 -15.06 3.73 -4.42
N MET A 137 -14.34 4.79 -4.77
CA MET A 137 -13.92 5.85 -3.85
C MET A 137 -15.00 6.88 -3.55
N GLY A 138 -16.14 6.85 -4.26
CA GLY A 138 -17.20 7.83 -4.15
C GLY A 138 -16.79 9.24 -4.58
N VAL A 139 -15.94 9.34 -5.61
CA VAL A 139 -15.41 10.60 -6.12
C VAL A 139 -15.64 10.73 -7.63
N THR A 140 -15.42 11.91 -8.20
CA THR A 140 -15.46 12.08 -9.65
C THR A 140 -14.24 11.41 -10.30
N PRO A 141 -14.35 10.96 -11.57
CA PRO A 141 -13.21 10.41 -12.31
C PRO A 141 -12.00 11.35 -12.36
N ASP A 142 -12.23 12.66 -12.50
CA ASP A 142 -11.17 13.66 -12.49
C ASP A 142 -10.46 13.74 -11.13
N HIS A 143 -11.22 13.71 -10.05
CA HIS A 143 -10.64 13.71 -8.71
C HIS A 143 -9.83 12.43 -8.44
N SER A 144 -10.33 11.26 -8.88
CA SER A 144 -9.59 9.99 -8.78
C SER A 144 -8.26 10.04 -9.54
N ARG A 145 -8.28 10.55 -10.79
CA ARG A 145 -7.05 10.75 -11.58
C ARG A 145 -6.07 11.70 -10.91
N GLN A 146 -6.56 12.81 -10.33
CA GLN A 146 -5.70 13.75 -9.61
C GLN A 146 -5.07 13.13 -8.37
N LEU A 147 -5.83 12.33 -7.59
CA LEU A 147 -5.29 11.60 -6.44
C LEU A 147 -4.18 10.64 -6.86
N LEU A 148 -4.42 9.84 -7.91
CA LEU A 148 -3.45 8.89 -8.42
C LEU A 148 -2.21 9.61 -8.99
N ALA A 149 -2.40 10.69 -9.74
CA ALA A 149 -1.29 11.48 -10.29
C ALA A 149 -0.42 12.09 -9.18
N ARG A 150 -1.03 12.59 -8.09
CA ARG A 150 -0.28 13.10 -6.93
C ARG A 150 0.50 11.96 -6.26
N ALA A 151 -0.15 10.84 -5.98
CA ALA A 151 0.49 9.68 -5.37
C ALA A 151 1.71 9.21 -6.17
N ARG A 152 1.56 9.06 -7.50
CA ARG A 152 2.65 8.71 -8.41
C ARG A 152 3.79 9.74 -8.35
N ARG A 153 3.45 11.02 -8.49
CA ARG A 153 4.45 12.11 -8.48
C ARG A 153 5.25 12.10 -7.19
N ASP A 154 4.59 11.97 -6.05
CA ASP A 154 5.22 12.07 -4.75
C ASP A 154 6.15 10.86 -4.50
N LEU A 155 5.68 9.63 -4.79
CA LEU A 155 6.48 8.41 -4.72
C LEU A 155 7.67 8.44 -5.70
N TYR A 156 7.42 8.66 -7.00
CA TYR A 156 8.48 8.63 -7.99
C TYR A 156 9.49 9.76 -7.83
N SER A 157 9.04 10.95 -7.39
CA SER A 157 9.94 12.05 -7.07
C SER A 157 10.87 11.71 -5.91
N PHE A 158 10.38 11.01 -4.90
CA PHE A 158 11.20 10.52 -3.79
C PHE A 158 12.18 9.43 -4.27
N MET A 159 11.67 8.40 -4.94
CA MET A 159 12.49 7.29 -5.43
C MET A 159 13.61 7.77 -6.37
N LYS A 160 13.30 8.68 -7.31
CA LYS A 160 14.29 9.22 -8.25
C LYS A 160 15.46 9.91 -7.56
N ARG A 161 15.25 10.48 -6.38
CA ARG A 161 16.29 11.23 -5.66
C ARG A 161 17.00 10.41 -4.58
N LYS A 162 16.43 9.26 -4.17
CA LYS A 162 16.88 8.56 -2.97
C LYS A 162 17.13 7.08 -3.19
N CYS A 163 16.45 6.45 -4.14
CA CYS A 163 16.47 5.01 -4.30
C CYS A 163 17.61 4.57 -5.25
N GLY A 164 18.54 3.80 -4.75
CA GLY A 164 19.66 3.23 -5.52
C GLY A 164 19.22 2.21 -6.58
N LEU A 165 18.01 1.64 -6.44
CA LEU A 165 17.45 0.77 -7.49
C LEU A 165 17.06 1.52 -8.76
N LEU A 166 16.80 2.82 -8.68
CA LEU A 166 16.48 3.67 -9.84
C LEU A 166 17.70 4.40 -10.38
N ASP A 167 18.65 4.74 -9.52
CA ASP A 167 19.89 5.40 -9.89
C ASP A 167 20.96 5.00 -8.85
N GLU A 168 21.97 4.28 -9.30
CA GLU A 168 23.06 3.78 -8.46
C GLU A 168 23.86 4.90 -7.75
N ARG A 169 23.74 6.16 -8.23
CA ARG A 169 24.33 7.32 -7.57
C ARG A 169 23.52 7.81 -6.38
N ASN A 170 22.32 7.30 -6.18
CA ASN A 170 21.52 7.65 -5.02
C ASN A 170 22.06 6.99 -3.74
N PRO A 171 21.83 7.62 -2.58
CA PRO A 171 22.44 7.21 -1.31
C PRO A 171 21.83 5.95 -0.67
N CYS A 172 20.82 5.33 -1.28
CA CYS A 172 20.22 4.11 -0.75
C CYS A 172 20.88 2.85 -1.33
#